data_b949a5771bdc3fcf8c9d38f833f314f3
#
_entry.id   b949a5771bdc3fcf8c9d38f833f314f3
#
_cell.length_a   1.000
_cell.length_b   1.000
_cell.length_c   1.000
_cell.angle_alpha   90.00
_cell.angle_beta   90.00
_cell.angle_gamma   90.00
#
_symmetry.space_group_name_H-M   'P 1'
#
loop_
_entity.id
_entity.type
_entity.pdbx_description
1 polymer ?
#
loop_
_entity_poly.entity_id
_entity_poly.type
_entity_poly.pdbx_seq_one_letter_code
_entity_poly.pdbx_strand_id
1 'polypeptide(L)'
;MYNYISESAEVMKVESKGRIGVIVPHISGNTETELIDVIYRKAAEYGYDVLVISGVINYVDDMLEGTYCKGQTNIYDLILYGDFDGFIFEANIFCSEKQRKIILDLLKKRDIPTVVVNYEQPYFPVISADETMLFYLTTEHLIKEHNCRKFYCIGGYKGHIPSEQRIYGFRKAMDNAGIEYDESSIIYGDYWRDIPRQIALDIANGKIEKPDGIICGNDIMAVEVCRTLIENGVKVPEDVKVTGCDGSIISQTERVTITTVSSQSKLNGMLSIRNLLGIIGENVTGEAFPLELVIGESCGCAEKGKLCSCRSLSDIREYAGTIFEMLEHRRTSSHGEINRRMSECNNLYDVTGTFLGCCYMMPTGIKAELCICDDWCRSMNNPLIYRRG
;
A
#
# COMPACT_ATOMS: atom_id res chain seq x y z
N MET A 1 14.23 40.35 -11.99
CA MET A 1 13.59 41.15 -10.94
C MET A 1 12.24 40.51 -10.64
N TYR A 2 12.23 39.46 -9.83
CA TYR A 2 11.01 38.73 -9.44
C TYR A 2 10.76 39.04 -7.96
N ASN A 3 9.76 39.88 -7.71
CA ASN A 3 9.21 40.06 -6.37
C ASN A 3 8.31 38.86 -6.07
N TYR A 4 8.77 37.95 -5.26
CA TYR A 4 7.91 36.97 -4.61
C TYR A 4 7.42 37.60 -3.30
N ILE A 5 6.13 37.81 -3.25
CA ILE A 5 5.38 38.24 -2.08
C ILE A 5 5.49 37.12 -1.04
N SER A 6 6.18 37.39 0.05
CA SER A 6 6.15 36.56 1.25
C SER A 6 4.86 36.88 2.01
N GLU A 7 3.76 36.25 1.68
CA GLU A 7 2.70 36.05 2.66
C GLU A 7 3.15 34.94 3.61
N SER A 8 3.61 35.37 4.76
CA SER A 8 3.80 34.52 5.92
C SER A 8 2.44 33.99 6.36
N ALA A 9 2.05 32.82 5.86
CA ALA A 9 1.06 32.01 6.53
C ALA A 9 1.66 31.69 7.91
N GLU A 10 1.17 32.34 8.97
CA GLU A 10 1.33 31.86 10.33
C GLU A 10 0.78 30.44 10.37
N VAL A 11 1.66 29.46 10.26
CA VAL A 11 1.35 28.09 10.60
C VAL A 11 1.05 28.13 12.10
N MET A 12 -0.23 28.15 12.45
CA MET A 12 -0.66 27.92 13.82
C MET A 12 0.02 26.63 14.26
N LYS A 13 1.00 26.70 15.16
CA LYS A 13 1.55 25.56 15.88
C LYS A 13 0.40 25.02 16.73
N VAL A 14 -0.37 24.10 16.18
CA VAL A 14 -1.23 23.26 17.00
C VAL A 14 -0.25 22.39 17.79
N GLU A 15 -0.16 22.60 19.10
CA GLU A 15 0.60 21.71 19.96
C GLU A 15 0.01 20.31 19.80
N SER A 16 0.84 19.37 19.35
CA SER A 16 0.45 17.98 19.21
C SER A 16 0.11 17.40 20.59
N LYS A 17 -1.02 16.70 20.70
CA LYS A 17 -1.39 15.97 21.93
C LYS A 17 -0.42 14.85 22.24
N GLY A 18 0.15 14.25 21.19
CA GLY A 18 1.03 13.10 21.28
C GLY A 18 1.43 12.55 19.92
N ARG A 19 2.04 11.37 19.91
CA ARG A 19 2.62 10.78 18.70
C ARG A 19 2.24 9.33 18.54
N ILE A 20 1.83 8.96 17.33
CA ILE A 20 1.52 7.59 16.93
C ILE A 20 2.63 7.10 16.00
N GLY A 21 3.22 5.95 16.32
CA GLY A 21 4.18 5.27 15.47
C GLY A 21 3.48 4.33 14.47
N VAL A 22 3.82 4.42 13.20
CA VAL A 22 3.33 3.50 12.15
C VAL A 22 4.52 2.70 11.62
N ILE A 23 4.47 1.39 11.77
CA ILE A 23 5.57 0.49 11.44
C ILE A 23 5.22 -0.29 10.17
N VAL A 24 6.04 -0.07 9.13
CA VAL A 24 5.91 -0.71 7.80
C VAL A 24 7.29 -1.13 7.28
N PRO A 25 7.39 -2.11 6.34
CA PRO A 25 8.70 -2.55 5.85
C PRO A 25 9.37 -1.50 4.94
N HIS A 26 8.58 -0.76 4.17
CA HIS A 26 9.01 0.33 3.27
C HIS A 26 7.83 1.25 2.96
N ILE A 27 8.09 2.38 2.31
CA ILE A 27 7.08 3.38 1.94
C ILE A 27 6.94 3.56 0.42
N SER A 28 7.46 2.63 -0.36
CA SER A 28 7.46 2.73 -1.83
C SER A 28 6.27 2.05 -2.51
N GLY A 29 5.46 1.28 -1.76
CA GLY A 29 4.28 0.60 -2.28
C GLY A 29 3.00 1.43 -2.15
N ASN A 30 2.04 1.20 -3.04
CA ASN A 30 0.73 1.86 -2.96
C ASN A 30 -0.03 1.46 -1.69
N THR A 31 0.06 0.19 -1.29
CA THR A 31 -0.60 -0.37 -0.12
C THR A 31 -0.20 0.35 1.16
N GLU A 32 1.11 0.54 1.37
CA GLU A 32 1.66 1.22 2.54
C GLU A 32 1.32 2.70 2.54
N THR A 33 1.44 3.36 1.40
CA THR A 33 1.16 4.81 1.30
C THR A 33 -0.30 5.12 1.54
N GLU A 34 -1.23 4.31 1.06
CA GLU A 34 -2.66 4.48 1.29
C GLU A 34 -3.06 4.24 2.75
N LEU A 35 -2.49 3.23 3.38
CA LEU A 35 -2.67 2.95 4.81
C LEU A 35 -2.17 4.12 5.64
N ILE A 36 -0.95 4.60 5.37
CA ILE A 36 -0.31 5.70 6.08
C ILE A 36 -1.12 7.01 5.90
N ASP A 37 -1.58 7.32 4.68
CA ASP A 37 -2.36 8.55 4.42
C ASP A 37 -3.64 8.60 5.26
N VAL A 38 -4.39 7.49 5.31
CA VAL A 38 -5.61 7.41 6.11
C VAL A 38 -5.30 7.53 7.60
N ILE A 39 -4.27 6.85 8.09
CA ILE A 39 -3.85 6.94 9.50
C ILE A 39 -3.46 8.38 9.84
N TYR A 40 -2.65 9.01 8.98
CA TYR A 40 -2.19 10.39 9.17
C TYR A 40 -3.35 11.38 9.27
N ARG A 41 -4.27 11.34 8.30
CA ARG A 41 -5.43 12.25 8.29
C ARG A 41 -6.29 12.05 9.53
N LYS A 42 -6.56 10.79 9.89
CA LYS A 42 -7.40 10.50 11.05
C LYS A 42 -6.72 10.85 12.37
N ALA A 43 -5.43 10.59 12.52
CA ALA A 43 -4.65 10.99 13.70
C ALA A 43 -4.64 12.51 13.87
N ALA A 44 -4.46 13.26 12.78
CA ALA A 44 -4.46 14.71 12.77
C ALA A 44 -5.79 15.33 13.25
N GLU A 45 -6.94 14.71 12.90
CA GLU A 45 -8.26 15.13 13.40
C GLU A 45 -8.34 15.11 14.93
N TYR A 46 -7.58 14.22 15.58
CA TYR A 46 -7.52 14.07 17.03
C TYR A 46 -6.32 14.77 17.67
N GLY A 47 -5.50 15.46 16.87
CA GLY A 47 -4.35 16.24 17.33
C GLY A 47 -3.10 15.42 17.58
N TYR A 48 -2.96 14.24 16.97
CA TYR A 48 -1.77 13.41 17.07
C TYR A 48 -0.85 13.57 15.85
N ASP A 49 0.45 13.63 16.11
CA ASP A 49 1.48 13.48 15.08
C ASP A 49 1.64 12.00 14.70
N VAL A 50 2.03 11.75 13.46
CA VAL A 50 2.35 10.40 12.98
C VAL A 50 3.82 10.33 12.60
N LEU A 51 4.55 9.36 13.18
CA LEU A 51 5.90 9.02 12.78
C LEU A 51 5.91 7.64 12.12
N VAL A 52 6.33 7.59 10.86
CA VAL A 52 6.47 6.34 10.13
C VAL A 52 7.87 5.76 10.36
N ILE A 53 7.93 4.53 10.89
CA ILE A 53 9.16 3.77 11.10
C ILE A 53 9.22 2.72 10.00
N SER A 54 10.11 2.90 9.04
CA SER A 54 10.23 2.01 7.90
C SER A 54 11.66 1.71 7.53
N GLY A 55 11.91 0.50 7.03
CA GLY A 55 13.13 0.19 6.29
C GLY A 55 13.12 0.78 4.89
N VAL A 56 14.15 0.47 4.11
CA VAL A 56 14.25 0.85 2.70
C VAL A 56 13.81 -0.29 1.79
N ILE A 57 14.04 -1.52 2.21
CA ILE A 57 13.75 -2.74 1.45
C ILE A 57 13.01 -3.73 2.36
N ASN A 58 12.05 -4.44 1.76
CA ASN A 58 11.36 -5.54 2.42
C ASN A 58 12.14 -6.84 2.19
N TYR A 59 12.82 -7.32 3.23
CA TYR A 59 13.72 -8.47 3.15
C TYR A 59 12.98 -9.79 3.42
N VAL A 60 13.44 -10.85 2.74
CA VAL A 60 13.16 -12.24 3.14
C VAL A 60 14.20 -12.71 4.17
N ASP A 61 13.88 -13.76 4.94
CA ASP A 61 14.72 -14.21 6.08
C ASP A 61 16.17 -14.52 5.70
N ASP A 62 16.40 -15.12 4.53
CA ASP A 62 17.75 -15.46 4.03
C ASP A 62 18.65 -14.24 3.78
N MET A 63 18.05 -13.08 3.52
CA MET A 63 18.78 -11.83 3.28
C MET A 63 19.18 -11.11 4.58
N LEU A 64 18.58 -11.45 5.73
CA LEU A 64 18.80 -10.75 7.00
C LEU A 64 20.16 -11.03 7.65
N GLU A 65 20.93 -11.99 7.17
CA GLU A 65 22.24 -12.35 7.75
C GLU A 65 23.39 -11.42 7.31
N GLY A 66 23.18 -10.62 6.26
CA GLY A 66 24.18 -9.67 5.75
C GLY A 66 24.36 -8.45 6.68
N THR A 67 25.59 -7.92 6.74
CA THR A 67 25.92 -6.71 7.55
C THR A 67 25.09 -5.49 7.13
N TYR A 68 24.77 -5.37 5.87
CA TYR A 68 23.92 -4.32 5.31
C TYR A 68 22.49 -4.38 5.87
N CYS A 69 21.92 -5.58 5.96
CA CYS A 69 20.56 -5.78 6.47
C CYS A 69 20.46 -5.52 7.97
N LYS A 70 21.51 -5.81 8.74
CA LYS A 70 21.54 -5.50 10.19
C LYS A 70 21.42 -4.01 10.45
N GLY A 71 22.10 -3.17 9.68
CA GLY A 71 21.99 -1.71 9.80
C GLY A 71 20.57 -1.19 9.53
N GLN A 72 19.89 -1.77 8.56
CA GLN A 72 18.52 -1.35 8.21
C GLN A 72 17.45 -1.84 9.18
N THR A 73 17.66 -3.00 9.83
CA THR A 73 16.74 -3.49 10.86
C THR A 73 16.84 -2.70 12.17
N ASN A 74 17.95 -2.02 12.43
CA ASN A 74 18.13 -1.19 13.62
C ASN A 74 17.19 0.02 13.68
N ILE A 75 16.59 0.43 12.56
CA ILE A 75 15.59 1.52 12.56
C ILE A 75 14.41 1.21 13.49
N TYR A 76 14.06 -0.07 13.64
CA TYR A 76 12.94 -0.50 14.48
C TYR A 76 13.27 -0.38 15.99
N ASP A 77 14.54 -0.20 16.37
CA ASP A 77 14.91 0.08 17.75
C ASP A 77 14.35 1.42 18.24
N LEU A 78 13.99 2.34 17.32
CA LEU A 78 13.28 3.59 17.65
C LEU A 78 11.97 3.36 18.41
N ILE A 79 11.36 2.18 18.30
CA ILE A 79 10.20 1.77 19.08
C ILE A 79 10.48 1.94 20.59
N LEU A 80 11.71 1.71 21.03
CA LEU A 80 12.10 1.77 22.45
C LEU A 80 12.42 3.19 22.95
N TYR A 81 12.77 4.12 22.06
CA TYR A 81 13.39 5.39 22.45
C TYR A 81 12.55 6.63 22.24
N GLY A 82 11.56 6.59 21.35
CA GLY A 82 10.74 7.76 21.03
C GLY A 82 9.60 8.01 22.05
N ASP A 83 9.12 9.24 22.10
CA ASP A 83 7.87 9.55 22.80
C ASP A 83 6.69 9.20 21.91
N PHE A 84 6.08 8.04 22.19
CA PHE A 84 4.92 7.51 21.49
C PHE A 84 3.81 7.21 22.48
N ASP A 85 2.57 7.49 22.09
CA ASP A 85 1.36 7.13 22.82
C ASP A 85 0.79 5.80 22.34
N GLY A 86 1.18 5.35 21.15
CA GLY A 86 0.80 4.06 20.63
C GLY A 86 1.41 3.73 19.28
N PHE A 87 1.25 2.46 18.86
CA PHE A 87 1.77 1.94 17.60
C PHE A 87 0.71 1.27 16.74
N ILE A 88 0.85 1.41 15.43
CA ILE A 88 0.18 0.58 14.42
C ILE A 88 1.26 -0.18 13.67
N PHE A 89 1.20 -1.50 13.71
CA PHE A 89 2.16 -2.39 13.06
C PHE A 89 1.50 -3.16 11.92
N GLU A 90 1.79 -2.76 10.68
CA GLU A 90 1.33 -3.49 9.47
C GLU A 90 2.24 -4.70 9.23
N ALA A 91 1.94 -5.78 9.92
CA ALA A 91 2.83 -6.94 10.01
C ALA A 91 2.78 -7.84 8.76
N ASN A 92 1.63 -7.92 8.08
CA ASN A 92 1.43 -8.82 6.95
C ASN A 92 2.30 -8.48 5.73
N ILE A 93 2.62 -7.19 5.55
CA ILE A 93 3.44 -6.73 4.42
C ILE A 93 4.90 -7.15 4.54
N PHE A 94 5.39 -7.42 5.76
CA PHE A 94 6.77 -7.87 5.98
C PHE A 94 6.99 -9.26 5.41
N CYS A 95 7.94 -9.41 4.49
CA CYS A 95 8.30 -10.72 3.92
C CYS A 95 9.04 -11.63 4.92
N SER A 96 9.76 -11.06 5.90
CA SER A 96 10.55 -11.79 6.88
C SER A 96 9.76 -12.08 8.15
N GLU A 97 9.56 -13.36 8.44
CA GLU A 97 8.97 -13.82 9.73
C GLU A 97 9.86 -13.48 10.92
N LYS A 98 11.17 -13.58 10.75
CA LYS A 98 12.16 -13.22 11.78
C LYS A 98 12.06 -11.73 12.12
N GLN A 99 11.90 -10.86 11.13
CA GLN A 99 11.77 -9.42 11.33
C GLN A 99 10.45 -9.08 12.05
N ARG A 100 9.33 -9.72 11.66
CA ARG A 100 8.05 -9.58 12.39
C ARG A 100 8.20 -9.90 13.87
N LYS A 101 8.86 -11.01 14.20
CA LYS A 101 9.10 -11.42 15.60
C LYS A 101 9.96 -10.41 16.37
N ILE A 102 11.03 -9.91 15.76
CA ILE A 102 11.87 -8.88 16.39
C ILE A 102 11.04 -7.62 16.71
N ILE A 103 10.24 -7.13 15.76
CA ILE A 103 9.39 -5.96 15.98
C ILE A 103 8.35 -6.21 17.07
N LEU A 104 7.69 -7.37 17.08
CA LEU A 104 6.75 -7.74 18.13
C LEU A 104 7.40 -7.78 19.52
N ASP A 105 8.63 -8.28 19.63
CA ASP A 105 9.36 -8.32 20.89
C ASP A 105 9.76 -6.90 21.36
N LEU A 106 10.12 -6.01 20.46
CA LEU A 106 10.35 -4.59 20.77
C LEU A 106 9.08 -3.91 21.26
N LEU A 107 7.94 -4.13 20.58
CA LEU A 107 6.64 -3.59 20.98
C LEU A 107 6.20 -4.09 22.36
N LYS A 108 6.35 -5.39 22.64
CA LYS A 108 6.10 -5.96 23.98
C LYS A 108 6.98 -5.33 25.04
N LYS A 109 8.27 -5.14 24.76
CA LYS A 109 9.21 -4.51 25.68
C LYS A 109 8.86 -3.06 25.95
N ARG A 110 8.32 -2.35 24.94
CA ARG A 110 7.88 -0.96 25.08
C ARG A 110 6.64 -0.82 25.95
N ASP A 111 5.74 -1.80 25.89
CA ASP A 111 4.53 -1.91 26.71
C ASP A 111 3.59 -0.68 26.65
N ILE A 112 3.30 -0.21 25.44
CA ILE A 112 2.32 0.87 25.20
C ILE A 112 1.22 0.40 24.23
N PRO A 113 0.08 1.10 24.14
CA PRO A 113 -1.01 0.75 23.24
C PRO A 113 -0.52 0.42 21.85
N THR A 114 -0.85 -0.76 21.33
CA THR A 114 -0.41 -1.25 20.04
C THR A 114 -1.53 -2.00 19.34
N VAL A 115 -1.67 -1.76 18.04
CA VAL A 115 -2.58 -2.50 17.14
C VAL A 115 -1.76 -3.14 16.04
N VAL A 116 -1.99 -4.42 15.79
CA VAL A 116 -1.34 -5.18 14.71
C VAL A 116 -2.32 -5.40 13.58
N VAL A 117 -1.88 -5.22 12.35
CA VAL A 117 -2.72 -5.32 11.16
C VAL A 117 -2.40 -6.60 10.40
N ASN A 118 -3.45 -7.35 10.07
CA ASN A 118 -3.43 -8.53 9.20
C ASN A 118 -2.42 -9.64 9.62
N TYR A 119 -2.12 -9.76 10.90
CA TYR A 119 -1.19 -10.79 11.39
C TYR A 119 -1.59 -11.30 12.76
N GLU A 120 -2.03 -12.57 12.81
CA GLU A 120 -2.45 -13.23 14.05
C GLU A 120 -1.29 -13.44 15.00
N GLN A 121 -1.44 -12.95 16.21
CA GLN A 121 -0.49 -13.10 17.32
C GLN A 121 -1.23 -12.87 18.67
N PRO A 122 -0.73 -13.40 19.81
CA PRO A 122 -1.51 -13.43 21.05
C PRO A 122 -1.37 -12.19 21.95
N TYR A 123 -0.61 -11.16 21.55
CA TYR A 123 -0.20 -10.09 22.48
C TYR A 123 -0.95 -8.77 22.31
N PHE A 124 -1.36 -8.44 21.11
CA PHE A 124 -1.98 -7.18 20.78
C PHE A 124 -3.28 -7.39 20.01
N PRO A 125 -4.22 -6.45 20.07
CA PRO A 125 -5.39 -6.46 19.20
C PRO A 125 -4.99 -6.57 17.73
N VAL A 126 -5.65 -7.47 16.99
CA VAL A 126 -5.46 -7.65 15.56
C VAL A 126 -6.61 -7.00 14.81
N ILE A 127 -6.28 -6.19 13.84
CA ILE A 127 -7.21 -5.61 12.89
C ILE A 127 -6.99 -6.29 11.54
N SER A 128 -8.04 -6.94 11.05
CA SER A 128 -8.05 -7.55 9.73
C SER A 128 -9.43 -7.29 9.13
N ALA A 129 -9.47 -6.62 8.00
CA ALA A 129 -10.70 -6.46 7.27
C ALA A 129 -11.00 -7.74 6.49
N ASP A 130 -12.28 -8.11 6.42
CA ASP A 130 -12.73 -9.24 5.60
C ASP A 130 -12.68 -8.87 4.11
N GLU A 131 -11.85 -9.57 3.35
CA GLU A 131 -11.64 -9.33 1.93
C GLU A 131 -12.66 -10.04 1.02
N THR A 132 -13.59 -10.78 1.61
CA THR A 132 -14.66 -11.49 0.88
C THR A 132 -15.46 -10.53 -0.02
N MET A 133 -15.78 -9.36 0.50
CA MET A 133 -16.62 -8.39 -0.22
C MET A 133 -15.95 -7.79 -1.46
N LEU A 134 -14.63 -7.83 -1.57
CA LEU A 134 -13.90 -7.29 -2.72
C LEU A 134 -14.28 -8.04 -4.02
N PHE A 135 -14.14 -9.35 -4.02
CA PHE A 135 -14.51 -10.17 -5.18
C PHE A 135 -16.02 -10.35 -5.30
N TYR A 136 -16.73 -10.36 -4.18
CA TYR A 136 -18.18 -10.42 -4.22
C TYR A 136 -18.76 -9.24 -5.02
N LEU A 137 -18.36 -8.02 -4.71
CA LEU A 137 -18.89 -6.81 -5.35
C LEU A 137 -18.52 -6.73 -6.84
N THR A 138 -17.28 -7.04 -7.21
CA THR A 138 -16.85 -7.01 -8.62
C THR A 138 -17.52 -8.10 -9.44
N THR A 139 -17.66 -9.30 -8.89
CA THR A 139 -18.33 -10.43 -9.55
C THR A 139 -19.84 -10.16 -9.69
N GLU A 140 -20.49 -9.74 -8.61
CA GLU A 140 -21.92 -9.40 -8.62
C GLU A 140 -22.22 -8.30 -9.64
N HIS A 141 -21.35 -7.28 -9.74
CA HIS A 141 -21.47 -6.21 -10.73
C HIS A 141 -21.46 -6.76 -12.17
N LEU A 142 -20.48 -7.62 -12.52
CA LEU A 142 -20.43 -8.20 -13.85
C LEU A 142 -21.63 -9.12 -14.14
N ILE A 143 -22.12 -9.82 -13.14
CA ILE A 143 -23.32 -10.67 -13.29
C ILE A 143 -24.57 -9.85 -13.51
N LYS A 144 -24.82 -8.84 -12.67
CA LYS A 144 -26.09 -8.07 -12.67
C LYS A 144 -26.15 -7.05 -13.78
N GLU A 145 -25.08 -6.28 -13.97
CA GLU A 145 -25.08 -5.16 -14.93
C GLU A 145 -24.70 -5.59 -16.34
N HIS A 146 -23.92 -6.68 -16.49
CA HIS A 146 -23.39 -7.10 -17.78
C HIS A 146 -23.81 -8.50 -18.23
N ASN A 147 -24.65 -9.19 -17.45
CA ASN A 147 -25.11 -10.56 -17.75
C ASN A 147 -23.99 -11.58 -17.97
N CYS A 148 -22.82 -11.38 -17.39
CA CYS A 148 -21.72 -12.35 -17.46
C CYS A 148 -22.10 -13.65 -16.77
N ARG A 149 -21.68 -14.79 -17.36
CA ARG A 149 -21.95 -16.14 -16.86
C ARG A 149 -20.70 -17.00 -16.78
N LYS A 150 -19.74 -16.79 -17.67
CA LYS A 150 -18.47 -17.50 -17.68
C LYS A 150 -17.37 -16.61 -17.16
N PHE A 151 -16.61 -17.12 -16.19
CA PHE A 151 -15.59 -16.34 -15.52
C PHE A 151 -14.28 -17.09 -15.41
N TYR A 152 -13.16 -16.33 -15.40
CA TYR A 152 -11.93 -16.71 -14.72
C TYR A 152 -11.76 -15.83 -13.49
N CYS A 153 -11.41 -16.49 -12.39
CA CYS A 153 -11.08 -15.85 -11.12
C CYS A 153 -9.58 -16.00 -10.88
N ILE A 154 -8.82 -14.92 -10.98
CA ILE A 154 -7.37 -14.92 -10.78
C ILE A 154 -7.08 -14.37 -9.39
N GLY A 155 -6.91 -15.24 -8.40
CA GLY A 155 -6.58 -14.91 -7.02
C GLY A 155 -5.13 -14.50 -6.82
N GLY A 156 -4.71 -14.35 -5.56
CA GLY A 156 -3.32 -14.14 -5.19
C GLY A 156 -2.55 -15.43 -4.95
N TYR A 157 -1.74 -15.47 -3.88
CA TYR A 157 -1.01 -16.69 -3.49
C TYR A 157 -1.96 -17.74 -2.92
N LYS A 158 -1.73 -19.01 -3.29
CA LYS A 158 -2.48 -20.14 -2.76
C LYS A 158 -2.23 -20.31 -1.26
N GLY A 159 -3.32 -20.44 -0.50
CA GLY A 159 -3.27 -20.57 0.95
C GLY A 159 -3.03 -19.25 1.72
N HIS A 160 -2.88 -18.13 1.02
CA HIS A 160 -2.81 -16.82 1.64
C HIS A 160 -4.21 -16.35 2.02
N ILE A 161 -4.44 -16.09 3.30
CA ILE A 161 -5.78 -15.79 3.84
C ILE A 161 -6.54 -14.73 3.03
N PRO A 162 -5.99 -13.55 2.72
CA PRO A 162 -6.66 -12.57 1.88
C PRO A 162 -7.04 -13.11 0.49
N SER A 163 -6.18 -13.88 -0.14
CA SER A 163 -6.47 -14.51 -1.44
C SER A 163 -7.65 -15.47 -1.37
N GLU A 164 -7.67 -16.33 -0.35
CA GLU A 164 -8.75 -17.30 -0.15
C GLU A 164 -10.08 -16.61 0.19
N GLN A 165 -10.06 -15.53 0.97
CA GLN A 165 -11.25 -14.72 1.25
C GLN A 165 -11.79 -14.06 -0.02
N ARG A 166 -10.93 -13.49 -0.88
CA ARG A 166 -11.34 -12.94 -2.18
C ARG A 166 -11.98 -14.01 -3.05
N ILE A 167 -11.34 -15.17 -3.21
CA ILE A 167 -11.87 -16.32 -3.98
C ILE A 167 -13.20 -16.80 -3.39
N TYR A 168 -13.32 -16.84 -2.06
CA TYR A 168 -14.59 -17.16 -1.41
C TYR A 168 -15.70 -16.15 -1.77
N GLY A 169 -15.35 -14.86 -1.86
CA GLY A 169 -16.26 -13.81 -2.34
C GLY A 169 -16.76 -14.04 -3.76
N PHE A 170 -15.88 -14.46 -4.67
CA PHE A 170 -16.26 -14.87 -6.03
C PHE A 170 -17.25 -16.03 -5.99
N ARG A 171 -16.91 -17.13 -5.29
CA ARG A 171 -17.80 -18.30 -5.17
C ARG A 171 -19.18 -17.90 -4.63
N LYS A 172 -19.22 -17.10 -3.57
CA LYS A 172 -20.45 -16.61 -2.97
C LYS A 172 -21.30 -15.79 -3.95
N ALA A 173 -20.70 -14.97 -4.81
CA ALA A 173 -21.44 -14.23 -5.82
C ALA A 173 -22.01 -15.13 -6.90
N MET A 174 -21.25 -16.13 -7.36
CA MET A 174 -21.70 -17.14 -8.32
C MET A 174 -22.87 -17.98 -7.76
N ASP A 175 -22.71 -18.49 -6.55
CA ASP A 175 -23.73 -19.29 -5.85
C ASP A 175 -25.04 -18.51 -5.65
N ASN A 176 -24.94 -17.25 -5.21
CA ASN A 176 -26.09 -16.36 -5.02
C ASN A 176 -26.83 -16.07 -6.34
N ALA A 177 -26.12 -16.09 -7.44
CA ALA A 177 -26.68 -15.90 -8.78
C ALA A 177 -27.18 -17.19 -9.42
N GLY A 178 -26.95 -18.35 -8.80
CA GLY A 178 -27.26 -19.67 -9.37
C GLY A 178 -26.46 -20.01 -10.60
N ILE A 179 -25.22 -19.53 -10.71
CA ILE A 179 -24.34 -19.75 -11.85
C ILE A 179 -23.33 -20.84 -11.47
N GLU A 180 -23.36 -21.94 -12.22
CA GLU A 180 -22.37 -23.01 -12.09
C GLU A 180 -21.00 -22.56 -12.62
N TYR A 181 -19.94 -22.95 -11.97
CA TYR A 181 -18.56 -22.71 -12.38
C TYR A 181 -17.68 -23.93 -12.13
N ASP A 182 -16.63 -24.07 -12.92
CA ASP A 182 -15.62 -25.11 -12.73
C ASP A 182 -14.51 -24.56 -11.81
N GLU A 183 -14.08 -25.33 -10.83
CA GLU A 183 -12.94 -24.98 -9.96
C GLU A 183 -11.65 -24.74 -10.77
N SER A 184 -11.50 -25.30 -11.96
CA SER A 184 -10.39 -25.00 -12.86
C SER A 184 -10.38 -23.58 -13.41
N SER A 185 -11.50 -22.85 -13.30
CA SER A 185 -11.60 -21.43 -13.64
C SER A 185 -11.01 -20.51 -12.55
N ILE A 186 -10.68 -21.08 -11.38
CA ILE A 186 -10.04 -20.37 -10.27
C ILE A 186 -8.53 -20.63 -10.34
N ILE A 187 -7.77 -19.59 -10.58
CA ILE A 187 -6.34 -19.63 -10.82
C ILE A 187 -5.63 -18.74 -9.80
N TYR A 188 -4.48 -19.19 -9.29
CA TYR A 188 -3.66 -18.38 -8.41
C TYR A 188 -2.63 -17.61 -9.22
N GLY A 189 -2.65 -16.29 -9.13
CA GLY A 189 -1.87 -15.35 -9.97
C GLY A 189 -0.74 -14.64 -9.24
N ASP A 190 -0.44 -15.05 -7.98
CA ASP A 190 0.69 -14.56 -7.17
C ASP A 190 0.76 -13.03 -7.00
N TYR A 191 -0.36 -12.32 -7.19
CA TYR A 191 -0.45 -10.85 -7.14
C TYR A 191 0.51 -10.13 -8.10
N TRP A 192 1.03 -10.82 -9.13
CA TRP A 192 1.98 -10.27 -10.08
C TRP A 192 1.53 -10.43 -11.53
N ARG A 193 2.36 -10.06 -12.49
CA ARG A 193 2.00 -9.89 -13.90
C ARG A 193 2.12 -11.16 -14.75
N ASP A 194 3.01 -12.10 -14.39
CA ASP A 194 3.39 -13.19 -15.30
C ASP A 194 2.27 -14.20 -15.55
N ILE A 195 1.61 -14.65 -14.49
CA ILE A 195 0.49 -15.60 -14.60
C ILE A 195 -0.72 -14.97 -15.30
N PRO A 196 -1.19 -13.74 -14.91
CA PRO A 196 -2.27 -13.07 -15.61
C PRO A 196 -1.97 -12.81 -17.10
N ARG A 197 -0.74 -12.45 -17.45
CA ARG A 197 -0.29 -12.32 -18.84
C ARG A 197 -0.44 -13.62 -19.61
N GLN A 198 0.02 -14.74 -19.02
CA GLN A 198 -0.06 -16.03 -19.68
C GLN A 198 -1.50 -16.46 -19.91
N ILE A 199 -2.39 -16.25 -18.94
CA ILE A 199 -3.83 -16.53 -19.08
C ILE A 199 -4.43 -15.71 -20.23
N ALA A 200 -4.12 -14.42 -20.28
CA ALA A 200 -4.61 -13.53 -21.34
C ALA A 200 -4.10 -13.95 -22.73
N LEU A 201 -2.83 -14.38 -22.84
CA LEU A 201 -2.27 -14.96 -24.07
C LEU A 201 -2.97 -16.26 -24.48
N ASP A 202 -3.24 -17.14 -23.53
CA ASP A 202 -3.89 -18.42 -23.82
C ASP A 202 -5.35 -18.22 -24.26
N ILE A 203 -6.05 -17.21 -23.72
CA ILE A 203 -7.39 -16.78 -24.21
C ILE A 203 -7.27 -16.24 -25.64
N ALA A 204 -6.36 -15.30 -25.88
CA ALA A 204 -6.22 -14.65 -27.19
C ALA A 204 -5.83 -15.63 -28.29
N ASN A 205 -5.03 -16.63 -27.97
CA ASN A 205 -4.61 -17.69 -28.89
C ASN A 205 -5.62 -18.86 -29.02
N GLY A 206 -6.74 -18.82 -28.31
CA GLY A 206 -7.77 -19.85 -28.34
C GLY A 206 -7.35 -21.18 -27.70
N LYS A 207 -6.32 -21.18 -26.83
CA LYS A 207 -5.89 -22.36 -26.08
C LYS A 207 -6.84 -22.71 -24.93
N ILE A 208 -7.43 -21.68 -24.33
CA ILE A 208 -8.49 -21.78 -23.33
C ILE A 208 -9.70 -20.97 -23.80
N GLU A 209 -10.87 -21.39 -23.33
CA GLU A 209 -12.12 -20.75 -23.74
C GLU A 209 -12.17 -19.28 -23.30
N LYS A 210 -12.67 -18.41 -24.18
CA LYS A 210 -12.86 -17.00 -23.86
C LYS A 210 -14.01 -16.83 -22.87
N PRO A 211 -13.78 -16.20 -21.67
CA PRO A 211 -14.83 -15.96 -20.69
C PRO A 211 -15.61 -14.68 -21.00
N ASP A 212 -16.76 -14.48 -20.34
CA ASP A 212 -17.45 -13.19 -20.35
C ASP A 212 -16.73 -12.15 -19.47
N GLY A 213 -16.14 -12.61 -18.35
CA GLY A 213 -15.47 -11.76 -17.39
C GLY A 213 -14.26 -12.41 -16.72
N ILE A 214 -13.31 -11.57 -16.33
CA ILE A 214 -12.12 -11.96 -15.55
C ILE A 214 -12.08 -11.11 -14.28
N ILE A 215 -12.08 -11.78 -13.13
CA ILE A 215 -11.93 -11.15 -11.81
C ILE A 215 -10.48 -11.29 -11.38
N CYS A 216 -9.77 -10.18 -11.19
CA CYS A 216 -8.35 -10.18 -10.84
C CYS A 216 -8.13 -9.81 -9.38
N GLY A 217 -7.17 -10.48 -8.74
CA GLY A 217 -6.79 -10.36 -7.34
C GLY A 217 -6.31 -8.97 -6.94
N ASN A 218 -5.79 -8.20 -7.89
CA ASN A 218 -5.46 -6.79 -7.71
C ASN A 218 -5.49 -6.04 -9.05
N ASP A 219 -5.31 -4.72 -8.99
CA ASP A 219 -5.32 -3.87 -10.18
C ASP A 219 -4.13 -4.09 -11.10
N ILE A 220 -2.95 -4.46 -10.57
CA ILE A 220 -1.75 -4.76 -11.37
C ILE A 220 -2.03 -5.94 -12.30
N MET A 221 -2.68 -6.98 -11.78
CA MET A 221 -3.06 -8.15 -12.57
C MET A 221 -4.13 -7.80 -13.60
N ALA A 222 -5.14 -7.00 -13.23
CA ALA A 222 -6.21 -6.57 -14.12
C ALA A 222 -5.67 -5.72 -15.30
N VAL A 223 -4.78 -4.78 -15.02
CA VAL A 223 -4.09 -3.98 -16.03
C VAL A 223 -3.30 -4.87 -16.99
N GLU A 224 -2.56 -5.86 -16.48
CA GLU A 224 -1.78 -6.76 -17.32
C GLU A 224 -2.67 -7.64 -18.22
N VAL A 225 -3.79 -8.13 -17.68
CA VAL A 225 -4.79 -8.86 -18.46
C VAL A 225 -5.35 -7.99 -19.58
N CYS A 226 -5.82 -6.79 -19.25
CA CYS A 226 -6.38 -5.87 -20.25
C CYS A 226 -5.38 -5.53 -21.35
N ARG A 227 -4.16 -5.17 -20.97
CA ARG A 227 -3.08 -4.84 -21.91
C ARG A 227 -2.81 -5.99 -22.86
N THR A 228 -2.60 -7.20 -22.31
CA THR A 228 -2.26 -8.38 -23.09
C THR A 228 -3.40 -8.80 -24.04
N LEU A 229 -4.65 -8.76 -23.58
CA LEU A 229 -5.81 -9.06 -24.43
C LEU A 229 -5.89 -8.08 -25.60
N ILE A 230 -5.80 -6.78 -25.35
CA ILE A 230 -5.91 -5.73 -26.37
C ILE A 230 -4.77 -5.81 -27.39
N GLU A 231 -3.53 -6.03 -26.93
CA GLU A 231 -2.36 -6.18 -27.80
C GLU A 231 -2.47 -7.40 -28.74
N ASN A 232 -3.25 -8.41 -28.32
CA ASN A 232 -3.50 -9.62 -29.13
C ASN A 232 -4.88 -9.64 -29.82
N GLY A 233 -5.52 -8.48 -29.96
CA GLY A 233 -6.73 -8.30 -30.78
C GLY A 233 -8.05 -8.67 -30.10
N VAL A 234 -8.05 -9.00 -28.81
CA VAL A 234 -9.26 -9.23 -28.01
C VAL A 234 -9.70 -7.90 -27.40
N LYS A 235 -10.95 -7.53 -27.64
CA LYS A 235 -11.49 -6.24 -27.17
C LYS A 235 -11.91 -6.31 -25.70
N VAL A 236 -11.49 -5.31 -24.94
CA VAL A 236 -11.95 -5.04 -23.58
C VAL A 236 -12.63 -3.68 -23.57
N PRO A 237 -13.90 -3.60 -23.20
CA PRO A 237 -14.76 -4.60 -22.55
C PRO A 237 -15.64 -5.45 -23.47
N GLU A 238 -15.66 -5.24 -24.79
CA GLU A 238 -16.68 -5.81 -25.69
C GLU A 238 -16.64 -7.33 -25.72
N ASP A 239 -15.46 -7.93 -25.88
CA ASP A 239 -15.27 -9.38 -25.93
C ASP A 239 -15.13 -10.01 -24.54
N VAL A 240 -14.35 -9.37 -23.66
CA VAL A 240 -14.07 -9.82 -22.29
C VAL A 240 -14.09 -8.62 -21.36
N LYS A 241 -14.81 -8.74 -20.27
CA LYS A 241 -14.82 -7.73 -19.21
C LYS A 241 -13.79 -8.07 -18.14
N VAL A 242 -13.16 -7.07 -17.57
CA VAL A 242 -12.10 -7.27 -16.56
C VAL A 242 -12.36 -6.39 -15.34
N THR A 243 -12.20 -6.96 -14.16
CA THR A 243 -12.21 -6.19 -12.91
C THR A 243 -10.96 -6.44 -12.09
N GLY A 244 -10.55 -5.42 -11.33
CA GLY A 244 -9.45 -5.46 -10.39
C GLY A 244 -9.89 -5.35 -8.95
N CYS A 245 -8.92 -5.14 -8.09
CA CYS A 245 -9.04 -4.92 -6.66
C CYS A 245 -7.95 -3.93 -6.24
N ASP A 246 -8.18 -3.13 -5.23
CA ASP A 246 -7.34 -2.16 -4.53
C ASP A 246 -7.66 -0.69 -4.83
N GLY A 247 -8.37 -0.35 -5.91
CA GLY A 247 -8.68 1.04 -6.27
C GLY A 247 -7.42 1.89 -6.46
N SER A 248 -6.34 1.25 -6.91
CA SER A 248 -5.01 1.85 -7.02
C SER A 248 -4.94 2.87 -8.16
N ILE A 249 -3.97 3.76 -8.10
CA ILE A 249 -3.80 4.79 -9.12
C ILE A 249 -3.57 4.20 -10.52
N ILE A 250 -2.90 3.04 -10.61
CA ILE A 250 -2.64 2.37 -11.88
C ILE A 250 -3.94 1.95 -12.58
N SER A 251 -4.98 1.58 -11.81
CA SER A 251 -6.28 1.22 -12.37
C SER A 251 -6.96 2.37 -13.11
N GLN A 252 -6.59 3.61 -12.79
CA GLN A 252 -7.21 4.83 -13.32
C GLN A 252 -6.37 5.54 -14.38
N THR A 253 -5.10 5.14 -14.54
CA THR A 253 -4.14 5.83 -15.42
C THR A 253 -3.79 5.06 -16.69
N GLU A 254 -4.24 3.81 -16.81
CA GLU A 254 -4.04 2.99 -18.00
C GLU A 254 -4.96 3.39 -19.15
N ARG A 255 -4.64 2.91 -20.36
CA ARG A 255 -5.40 3.16 -21.59
C ARG A 255 -6.87 2.80 -21.46
N VAL A 256 -7.17 1.72 -20.75
CA VAL A 256 -8.51 1.32 -20.35
C VAL A 256 -8.54 1.36 -18.83
N THR A 257 -9.36 2.23 -18.27
CA THR A 257 -9.50 2.33 -16.81
C THR A 257 -10.17 1.08 -16.26
N ILE A 258 -9.66 0.57 -15.14
CA ILE A 258 -10.12 -0.69 -14.54
C ILE A 258 -11.28 -0.44 -13.58
N THR A 259 -12.36 -1.22 -13.74
CA THR A 259 -13.38 -1.33 -12.70
C THR A 259 -12.80 -2.11 -11.53
N THR A 260 -12.80 -1.52 -10.35
CA THR A 260 -12.13 -2.03 -9.16
C THR A 260 -12.93 -1.74 -7.89
N VAL A 261 -12.51 -2.27 -6.76
CA VAL A 261 -13.07 -1.91 -5.44
C VAL A 261 -12.03 -1.09 -4.69
N SER A 262 -12.49 -0.12 -3.90
CA SER A 262 -11.63 0.75 -3.09
C SER A 262 -10.72 -0.06 -2.16
N SER A 263 -9.54 0.50 -1.91
CA SER A 263 -8.43 -0.19 -1.24
C SER A 263 -8.77 -0.74 0.14
N GLN A 264 -8.46 -2.01 0.33
CA GLN A 264 -8.46 -2.68 1.63
C GLN A 264 -7.47 -2.02 2.61
N SER A 265 -6.36 -1.50 2.10
CA SER A 265 -5.38 -0.78 2.92
C SER A 265 -5.96 0.47 3.56
N LYS A 266 -6.82 1.20 2.86
CA LYS A 266 -7.55 2.34 3.44
C LYS A 266 -8.48 1.89 4.56
N LEU A 267 -9.20 0.78 4.38
CA LEU A 267 -10.07 0.22 5.41
C LEU A 267 -9.26 -0.25 6.61
N ASN A 268 -8.18 -0.99 6.40
CA ASN A 268 -7.27 -1.43 7.48
C ASN A 268 -6.67 -0.22 8.22
N GLY A 269 -6.21 0.80 7.49
CA GLY A 269 -5.72 2.04 8.08
C GLY A 269 -6.75 2.72 8.97
N MET A 270 -7.97 2.88 8.48
CA MET A 270 -9.07 3.50 9.24
C MET A 270 -9.43 2.70 10.49
N LEU A 271 -9.58 1.37 10.36
CA LEU A 271 -9.91 0.50 11.49
C LEU A 271 -8.79 0.50 12.54
N SER A 272 -7.53 0.49 12.10
CA SER A 272 -6.38 0.46 13.00
C SER A 272 -6.23 1.73 13.80
N ILE A 273 -6.30 2.89 13.14
CA ILE A 273 -6.19 4.18 13.85
C ILE A 273 -7.37 4.42 14.80
N ARG A 274 -8.60 4.07 14.39
CA ARG A 274 -9.77 4.19 15.26
C ARG A 274 -9.66 3.30 16.50
N ASN A 275 -9.22 2.06 16.30
CA ASN A 275 -9.02 1.13 17.41
C ASN A 275 -7.95 1.63 18.38
N LEU A 276 -6.79 2.05 17.84
CA LEU A 276 -5.70 2.60 18.67
C LEU A 276 -6.15 3.84 19.44
N LEU A 277 -6.80 4.82 18.78
CA LEU A 277 -7.34 6.01 19.44
C LEU A 277 -8.31 5.66 20.54
N GLY A 278 -9.18 4.67 20.35
CA GLY A 278 -10.08 4.16 21.40
C GLY A 278 -9.31 3.56 22.58
N ILE A 279 -8.23 2.80 22.34
CA ILE A 279 -7.40 2.21 23.40
C ILE A 279 -6.69 3.30 24.22
N ILE A 280 -6.22 4.37 23.59
CA ILE A 280 -5.57 5.50 24.29
C ILE A 280 -6.56 6.48 24.92
N GLY A 281 -7.86 6.20 24.84
CA GLY A 281 -8.92 6.93 25.56
C GLY A 281 -9.61 8.04 24.80
N GLU A 282 -9.41 8.15 23.49
CA GLU A 282 -10.14 9.12 22.66
C GLU A 282 -11.56 8.62 22.35
N ASN A 283 -12.51 9.56 22.36
CA ASN A 283 -13.89 9.24 21.95
C ASN A 283 -13.98 9.29 20.40
N VAL A 284 -13.75 8.15 19.78
CA VAL A 284 -13.71 8.05 18.33
C VAL A 284 -15.13 7.94 17.77
N THR A 285 -15.58 9.01 17.14
CA THR A 285 -16.83 9.06 16.39
C THR A 285 -16.55 8.94 14.90
N GLY A 286 -17.50 8.44 14.12
CA GLY A 286 -17.42 8.42 12.67
C GLY A 286 -17.97 7.13 12.07
N GLU A 287 -18.37 7.21 10.80
CA GLU A 287 -18.95 6.12 10.05
C GLU A 287 -17.92 5.05 9.67
N ALA A 288 -18.42 3.83 9.43
CA ALA A 288 -17.62 2.80 8.79
C ALA A 288 -17.17 3.29 7.39
N PHE A 289 -15.95 2.98 7.00
CA PHE A 289 -15.45 3.26 5.65
C PHE A 289 -16.10 2.25 4.69
N PRO A 290 -17.05 2.67 3.83
CA PRO A 290 -17.69 1.72 2.92
C PRO A 290 -16.69 1.27 1.86
N LEU A 291 -16.73 -0.03 1.54
CA LEU A 291 -16.09 -0.50 0.32
C LEU A 291 -16.88 0.05 -0.87
N GLU A 292 -16.23 0.78 -1.74
CA GLU A 292 -16.83 1.38 -2.91
C GLU A 292 -16.37 0.68 -4.19
N LEU A 293 -17.33 0.33 -5.04
CA LEU A 293 -17.05 -0.12 -6.39
C LEU A 293 -16.72 1.12 -7.25
N VAL A 294 -15.49 1.18 -7.75
CA VAL A 294 -15.01 2.23 -8.64
C VAL A 294 -15.18 1.76 -10.07
N ILE A 295 -16.12 2.35 -10.78
CA ILE A 295 -16.45 1.97 -12.16
C ILE A 295 -15.41 2.54 -13.13
N GLY A 296 -14.79 1.66 -13.92
CA GLY A 296 -13.90 1.99 -15.03
C GLY A 296 -14.48 1.56 -16.38
N GLU A 297 -13.67 1.70 -17.42
CA GLU A 297 -14.04 1.33 -18.80
C GLU A 297 -14.01 -0.19 -19.02
N SER A 298 -13.22 -0.94 -18.23
CA SER A 298 -12.93 -2.36 -18.43
C SER A 298 -14.12 -3.29 -18.22
N CYS A 299 -15.20 -2.85 -17.58
CA CYS A 299 -16.44 -3.61 -17.45
C CYS A 299 -17.47 -3.25 -18.53
N GLY A 300 -17.34 -2.10 -19.18
CA GLY A 300 -18.28 -1.63 -20.22
C GLY A 300 -19.44 -0.79 -19.72
N CYS A 301 -19.42 -0.31 -18.48
CA CYS A 301 -20.41 0.67 -18.02
C CYS A 301 -20.30 1.97 -18.82
N ALA A 302 -21.45 2.46 -19.30
CA ALA A 302 -21.53 3.65 -20.14
C ALA A 302 -21.20 4.96 -19.40
N GLU A 303 -21.43 4.98 -18.09
CA GLU A 303 -21.06 6.11 -17.25
C GLU A 303 -19.59 5.96 -16.84
N LYS A 304 -18.77 6.84 -17.39
CA LYS A 304 -17.40 7.01 -16.90
C LYS A 304 -17.46 7.28 -15.42
N GLY A 305 -16.80 6.44 -14.65
CA GLY A 305 -16.80 6.51 -13.19
C GLY A 305 -16.59 7.95 -12.74
N LYS A 306 -17.29 8.36 -11.69
CA LYS A 306 -16.98 9.59 -10.97
C LYS A 306 -15.60 9.42 -10.35
N LEU A 307 -14.58 9.67 -11.16
CA LEU A 307 -13.27 9.95 -10.61
C LEU A 307 -13.40 11.10 -9.62
N CYS A 308 -12.72 10.95 -8.50
CA CYS A 308 -12.59 11.97 -7.47
C CYS A 308 -12.60 13.37 -8.09
N SER A 309 -13.50 14.22 -7.65
CA SER A 309 -14.01 15.45 -8.25
C SER A 309 -12.98 16.57 -8.52
N CYS A 310 -11.69 16.31 -8.54
CA CYS A 310 -10.66 17.33 -8.45
C CYS A 310 -9.81 17.55 -9.71
N ARG A 311 -9.80 16.62 -10.71
CA ARG A 311 -8.95 16.79 -11.91
C ARG A 311 -9.54 16.08 -13.11
N SER A 312 -9.25 16.58 -14.32
CA SER A 312 -9.61 15.89 -15.55
C SER A 312 -8.81 14.58 -15.70
N LEU A 313 -9.35 13.59 -16.41
CA LEU A 313 -8.67 12.32 -16.70
C LEU A 313 -7.32 12.52 -17.40
N SER A 314 -7.21 13.57 -18.26
CA SER A 314 -5.97 13.95 -18.91
C SER A 314 -4.91 14.40 -17.89
N ASP A 315 -5.30 15.21 -16.91
CA ASP A 315 -4.39 15.74 -15.90
C ASP A 315 -3.88 14.63 -14.97
N ILE A 316 -4.76 13.66 -14.64
CA ILE A 316 -4.39 12.50 -13.84
C ILE A 316 -3.43 11.58 -14.60
N ARG A 317 -3.69 11.33 -15.90
CA ARG A 317 -2.82 10.52 -16.76
C ARG A 317 -1.44 11.16 -16.95
N GLU A 318 -1.42 12.47 -17.21
CA GLU A 318 -0.16 13.23 -17.36
C GLU A 318 0.63 13.26 -16.04
N TYR A 319 -0.04 13.54 -14.92
CA TYR A 319 0.59 13.57 -13.61
C TYR A 319 1.07 12.19 -13.16
N ALA A 320 0.27 11.15 -13.36
CA ALA A 320 0.66 9.78 -13.00
C ALA A 320 1.77 9.24 -13.91
N GLY A 321 1.75 9.54 -15.20
CA GLY A 321 2.84 9.23 -16.12
C GLY A 321 4.14 9.88 -15.67
N THR A 322 4.10 11.17 -15.35
CA THR A 322 5.24 11.92 -14.86
C THR A 322 5.75 11.40 -13.51
N ILE A 323 4.84 11.09 -12.57
CA ILE A 323 5.23 10.48 -11.28
C ILE A 323 5.81 9.09 -11.48
N PHE A 324 5.20 8.27 -12.33
CA PHE A 324 5.68 6.91 -12.59
C PHE A 324 7.07 6.94 -13.23
N GLU A 325 7.32 7.78 -14.23
CA GLU A 325 8.64 7.99 -14.82
C GLU A 325 9.64 8.55 -13.79
N MET A 326 9.23 9.50 -12.96
CA MET A 326 10.07 10.03 -11.89
C MET A 326 10.37 8.99 -10.82
N LEU A 327 9.43 8.11 -10.46
CA LEU A 327 9.61 7.03 -9.49
C LEU A 327 10.47 5.91 -10.07
N GLU A 328 10.26 5.51 -11.32
CA GLU A 328 11.10 4.53 -12.02
C GLU A 328 12.53 5.05 -12.20
N HIS A 329 12.68 6.28 -12.61
CA HIS A 329 14.01 6.91 -12.77
C HIS A 329 14.70 7.12 -11.42
N ARG A 330 13.97 7.45 -10.36
CA ARG A 330 14.49 7.54 -9.00
C ARG A 330 14.81 6.16 -8.42
N ARG A 331 13.98 5.15 -8.67
CA ARG A 331 14.20 3.77 -8.19
C ARG A 331 15.47 3.16 -8.77
N THR A 332 15.78 3.39 -10.03
CA THR A 332 16.96 2.84 -10.68
C THR A 332 18.24 3.65 -10.42
N SER A 333 18.14 4.98 -10.34
CA SER A 333 19.33 5.83 -10.16
C SER A 333 19.59 6.21 -8.70
N SER A 334 18.57 6.44 -7.90
CA SER A 334 18.76 6.94 -6.53
C SER A 334 19.15 5.86 -5.52
N HIS A 335 18.63 4.61 -5.63
CA HIS A 335 19.03 3.54 -4.72
C HIS A 335 20.52 3.18 -4.89
N GLY A 336 20.99 3.08 -6.12
CA GLY A 336 22.39 2.83 -6.40
C GLY A 336 23.30 3.97 -5.93
N GLU A 337 22.91 5.20 -6.17
CA GLU A 337 23.67 6.39 -5.80
C GLU A 337 23.64 6.67 -4.29
N ILE A 338 22.48 6.52 -3.62
CA ILE A 338 22.39 6.64 -2.16
C ILE A 338 23.22 5.56 -1.49
N ASN A 339 23.08 4.31 -1.92
CA ASN A 339 23.88 3.21 -1.37
C ASN A 339 25.38 3.41 -1.61
N ARG A 340 25.76 3.87 -2.78
CA ARG A 340 27.15 4.20 -3.08
C ARG A 340 27.67 5.31 -2.17
N ARG A 341 26.94 6.44 -2.05
CA ARG A 341 27.33 7.55 -1.18
C ARG A 341 27.36 7.17 0.29
N MET A 342 26.38 6.39 0.75
CA MET A 342 26.35 5.90 2.14
C MET A 342 27.53 4.94 2.43
N SER A 343 27.94 4.11 1.47
CA SER A 343 29.11 3.21 1.62
C SER A 343 30.45 3.95 1.63
N GLU A 344 30.50 5.16 1.09
CA GLU A 344 31.66 6.04 1.08
C GLU A 344 31.75 6.93 2.33
N CYS A 345 30.70 7.00 3.15
CA CYS A 345 30.69 7.78 4.37
C CYS A 345 31.61 7.17 5.45
N ASN A 346 32.54 7.96 5.92
CA ASN A 346 33.52 7.51 6.92
C ASN A 346 33.22 8.04 8.33
N ASN A 347 32.24 8.89 8.50
CA ASN A 347 31.84 9.49 9.76
C ASN A 347 30.36 9.88 9.76
N LEU A 348 29.85 10.21 10.93
CA LEU A 348 28.45 10.58 11.14
C LEU A 348 28.03 11.85 10.38
N TYR A 349 28.96 12.80 10.20
CA TYR A 349 28.69 14.03 9.48
C TYR A 349 28.43 13.77 7.99
N ASP A 350 29.20 12.87 7.38
CA ASP A 350 29.01 12.45 5.98
C ASP A 350 27.68 11.70 5.83
N VAL A 351 27.36 10.82 6.76
CA VAL A 351 26.07 10.09 6.79
C VAL A 351 24.90 11.05 6.89
N THR A 352 24.93 11.99 7.83
CA THR A 352 23.90 13.01 7.99
C THR A 352 23.75 13.91 6.80
N GLY A 353 24.87 14.37 6.24
CA GLY A 353 24.90 15.21 5.03
C GLY A 353 24.31 14.49 3.81
N THR A 354 24.65 13.22 3.63
CA THR A 354 24.11 12.38 2.55
C THR A 354 22.60 12.15 2.75
N PHE A 355 22.16 11.84 3.96
CA PHE A 355 20.74 11.64 4.29
C PHE A 355 19.92 12.91 4.06
N LEU A 356 20.38 14.07 4.58
CA LEU A 356 19.70 15.35 4.37
C LEU A 356 19.67 15.73 2.88
N GLY A 357 20.74 15.46 2.13
CA GLY A 357 20.76 15.65 0.68
C GLY A 357 19.71 14.80 -0.05
N CYS A 358 19.46 13.59 0.43
CA CYS A 358 18.40 12.73 -0.11
C CYS A 358 17.00 13.24 0.25
N CYS A 359 16.81 13.78 1.47
CA CYS A 359 15.54 14.36 1.90
C CYS A 359 15.16 15.61 1.09
N TYR A 360 16.14 16.38 0.62
CA TYR A 360 15.91 17.53 -0.27
C TYR A 360 15.34 17.15 -1.64
N MET A 361 15.47 15.90 -2.04
CA MET A 361 14.93 15.38 -3.31
C MET A 361 13.52 14.80 -3.17
N MET A 362 12.94 14.82 -1.96
CA MET A 362 11.57 14.37 -1.71
C MET A 362 10.55 15.48 -1.97
N PRO A 363 9.30 15.14 -2.34
CA PRO A 363 8.25 16.15 -2.53
C PRO A 363 8.04 17.01 -1.28
N THR A 364 7.82 18.30 -1.47
CA THR A 364 7.61 19.28 -0.40
C THR A 364 6.43 18.88 0.48
N GLY A 365 6.65 18.79 1.77
CA GLY A 365 5.63 18.50 2.79
C GLY A 365 6.01 17.40 3.79
N ILE A 366 7.10 16.68 3.56
CA ILE A 366 7.60 15.67 4.51
C ILE A 366 8.64 16.32 5.42
N LYS A 367 8.38 16.34 6.72
CA LYS A 367 9.41 16.64 7.73
C LYS A 367 10.21 15.35 7.94
N ALA A 368 11.51 15.40 7.68
CA ALA A 368 12.43 14.32 8.02
C ALA A 368 13.18 14.73 9.30
N GLU A 369 13.07 13.91 10.34
CA GLU A 369 13.86 14.05 11.57
C GLU A 369 14.87 12.89 11.62
N LEU A 370 16.15 13.21 11.78
CA LEU A 370 17.17 12.21 11.99
C LEU A 370 17.35 12.02 13.51
N CYS A 371 16.89 10.87 14.01
CA CYS A 371 17.10 10.47 15.40
C CYS A 371 18.37 9.64 15.50
N ILE A 372 19.35 10.14 16.27
CA ILE A 372 20.60 9.45 16.54
C ILE A 372 20.55 8.98 18.00
N CYS A 373 20.63 7.67 18.26
CA CYS A 373 20.57 7.16 19.61
C CYS A 373 21.89 7.39 20.38
N ASP A 374 21.78 7.56 21.70
CA ASP A 374 22.90 7.86 22.59
C ASP A 374 24.08 6.87 22.54
N ASP A 375 23.80 5.59 22.28
CA ASP A 375 24.84 4.57 22.15
C ASP A 375 25.73 4.78 20.93
N TRP A 376 25.20 5.34 19.86
CA TRP A 376 25.96 5.76 18.69
C TRP A 376 26.82 6.98 18.99
N CYS A 377 26.27 7.95 19.74
CA CYS A 377 27.01 9.12 20.18
C CYS A 377 28.15 8.76 21.15
N ARG A 378 27.95 7.79 22.02
CA ARG A 378 28.97 7.33 22.99
C ARG A 378 30.10 6.56 22.32
N SER A 379 29.81 5.78 21.28
CA SER A 379 30.83 5.00 20.56
C SER A 379 31.78 5.87 19.73
N MET A 380 31.39 7.11 19.40
CA MET A 380 32.16 8.01 18.53
C MET A 380 32.86 9.18 19.24
N ASN A 381 32.82 9.28 20.56
CA ASN A 381 33.49 10.33 21.35
C ASN A 381 33.19 11.78 20.89
N ASN A 382 32.00 12.04 20.30
CA ASN A 382 31.68 13.38 19.82
C ASN A 382 30.21 13.73 20.03
N PRO A 383 29.87 14.71 20.91
CA PRO A 383 28.50 15.13 21.14
C PRO A 383 28.12 16.21 20.12
N LEU A 384 27.45 15.88 19.05
CA LEU A 384 26.83 16.86 18.18
C LEU A 384 25.31 16.64 18.14
N ILE A 385 24.62 17.38 18.96
CA ILE A 385 23.17 17.54 18.88
C ILE A 385 22.89 18.73 17.94
N TYR A 386 22.30 18.49 16.79
CA TYR A 386 21.73 19.55 15.98
C TYR A 386 20.20 19.52 16.10
N ARG A 387 19.66 20.52 16.84
CA ARG A 387 18.27 20.97 16.67
C ARG A 387 18.29 22.14 15.69
N ARG A 388 17.61 22.02 14.58
CA ARG A 388 17.09 23.19 13.84
C ARG A 388 15.58 23.14 13.85
N GLY A 389 15.01 24.23 14.36
CA GLY A 389 13.58 24.52 14.37
C GLY A 389 13.03 24.86 12.99
#